data_c1689c3ba2f72f566f43cb4cee2eb548
#
_entry.id   c1689c3ba2f72f566f43cb4cee2eb548
#
_cell.length_a   1.000
_cell.length_b   1.000
_cell.length_c   1.000
_cell.angle_alpha   90.00
_cell.angle_beta   90.00
_cell.angle_gamma   90.00
#
_symmetry.space_group_name_H-M   'P 1'
#
loop_
_entity.id
_entity.type
_entity.pdbx_description
1 polymer ?
#
loop_
_entity_poly.entity_id
_entity_poly.type
_entity_poly.pdbx_seq_one_letter_code
_entity_poly.pdbx_strand_id
1 'polypeptide(L)'
;MLMTPPDAMTASAATPDDEGVPVSVKIRERIHAARKRFHANDNIAEFIEPGELDKLLDEVTDKMAGVLDSLVIDTVNDHNTGDTARRVAKMYLKEVFKGRYVEGPAITEFPNAEHLNELMIVGPITVRSACSHHFCPVIGKIWIGVLP
;
A
#
# COMPACT_ATOMS: atom_id res chain seq x y z
N MET A 1 -43.86 25.51 5.92
CA MET A 1 -42.55 25.08 6.40
C MET A 1 -42.44 23.58 6.06
N LEU A 2 -41.95 23.29 4.85
CA LEU A 2 -41.82 21.91 4.37
C LEU A 2 -40.41 21.41 4.73
N MET A 3 -40.37 20.33 5.51
CA MET A 3 -39.15 19.60 5.82
C MET A 3 -38.83 18.66 4.65
N THR A 4 -37.66 18.83 4.04
CA THR A 4 -37.02 17.86 3.10
C THR A 4 -36.46 16.70 3.91
N PRO A 5 -36.65 15.42 3.48
CA PRO A 5 -36.03 14.28 4.10
C PRO A 5 -34.52 14.18 3.73
N PRO A 6 -33.68 13.58 4.59
CA PRO A 6 -32.26 13.41 4.30
C PRO A 6 -32.04 12.35 3.22
N ASP A 7 -31.13 12.65 2.32
CA ASP A 7 -30.65 11.75 1.28
C ASP A 7 -30.16 10.41 1.85
N ALA A 8 -30.75 9.34 1.36
CA ALA A 8 -30.30 7.99 1.63
C ALA A 8 -28.98 7.73 0.90
N MET A 9 -27.90 7.59 1.66
CA MET A 9 -26.66 7.00 1.18
C MET A 9 -26.96 5.59 0.67
N THR A 10 -26.97 5.42 -0.63
CA THR A 10 -27.03 4.10 -1.26
C THR A 10 -25.74 3.36 -0.99
N ALA A 11 -25.78 2.46 -0.01
CA ALA A 11 -24.78 1.41 0.12
C ALA A 11 -24.82 0.57 -1.17
N SER A 12 -23.74 0.55 -1.92
CA SER A 12 -23.55 -0.37 -3.05
C SER A 12 -23.63 -1.80 -2.52
N ALA A 13 -24.71 -2.48 -2.84
CA ALA A 13 -24.86 -3.90 -2.52
C ALA A 13 -23.88 -4.70 -3.39
N ALA A 14 -22.99 -5.48 -2.77
CA ALA A 14 -22.15 -6.45 -3.45
C ALA A 14 -23.04 -7.41 -4.24
N THR A 15 -22.72 -7.61 -5.51
CA THR A 15 -23.41 -8.58 -6.37
C THR A 15 -23.02 -10.01 -5.95
N PRO A 16 -23.92 -11.00 -6.07
CA PRO A 16 -23.65 -12.40 -5.61
C PRO A 16 -22.45 -13.10 -6.30
N ASP A 17 -21.97 -12.58 -7.42
CA ASP A 17 -20.83 -13.14 -8.16
C ASP A 17 -19.44 -12.74 -7.60
N ASP A 18 -19.41 -12.02 -6.48
CA ASP A 18 -18.18 -11.46 -5.91
C ASP A 18 -17.56 -12.35 -4.81
N GLU A 19 -18.26 -13.42 -4.39
CA GLU A 19 -17.73 -14.40 -3.43
C GLU A 19 -16.77 -15.36 -4.15
N GLY A 20 -15.46 -15.23 -3.85
CA GLY A 20 -14.40 -16.11 -4.36
C GLY A 20 -13.37 -15.45 -5.26
N VAL A 21 -13.62 -14.25 -5.77
CA VAL A 21 -12.63 -13.51 -6.54
C VAL A 21 -11.55 -12.92 -5.61
N PRO A 22 -10.26 -13.20 -5.84
CA PRO A 22 -9.18 -12.64 -5.04
C PRO A 22 -9.24 -11.10 -5.00
N VAL A 23 -8.98 -10.52 -3.84
CA VAL A 23 -9.02 -9.06 -3.67
C VAL A 23 -8.04 -8.33 -4.59
N SER A 24 -6.88 -8.93 -4.87
CA SER A 24 -5.90 -8.38 -5.81
C SER A 24 -6.44 -8.27 -7.24
N VAL A 25 -7.36 -9.14 -7.64
CA VAL A 25 -8.03 -9.11 -8.95
C VAL A 25 -9.01 -7.94 -8.98
N LYS A 26 -9.87 -7.81 -7.97
CA LYS A 26 -10.83 -6.69 -7.85
C LYS A 26 -10.15 -5.32 -7.91
N ILE A 27 -9.06 -5.15 -7.17
CA ILE A 27 -8.26 -3.92 -7.18
C ILE A 27 -7.72 -3.64 -8.59
N ARG A 28 -7.16 -4.65 -9.28
CA ARG A 28 -6.66 -4.51 -10.66
C ARG A 28 -7.76 -4.12 -11.63
N GLU A 29 -8.95 -4.71 -11.52
CA GLU A 29 -10.08 -4.40 -12.38
C GLU A 29 -10.51 -2.92 -12.22
N ARG A 30 -10.56 -2.41 -10.99
CA ARG A 30 -10.84 -0.98 -10.74
C ARG A 30 -9.79 -0.07 -11.35
N ILE A 31 -8.50 -0.41 -11.21
CA ILE A 31 -7.40 0.36 -11.83
C ILE A 31 -7.51 0.34 -13.36
N HIS A 32 -7.80 -0.84 -13.96
CA HIS A 32 -7.98 -0.97 -15.40
C HIS A 32 -9.22 -0.19 -15.90
N ALA A 33 -10.35 -0.27 -15.19
CA ALA A 33 -11.55 0.50 -15.52
C ALA A 33 -11.30 2.01 -15.51
N ALA A 34 -10.48 2.48 -14.56
CA ALA A 34 -10.04 3.88 -14.48
C ALA A 34 -8.95 4.24 -15.51
N ARG A 35 -8.47 3.28 -16.30
CA ARG A 35 -7.37 3.45 -17.27
C ARG A 35 -6.10 4.01 -16.61
N LYS A 36 -5.86 3.64 -15.37
CA LYS A 36 -4.68 4.08 -14.62
C LYS A 36 -3.56 3.05 -14.70
N ARG A 37 -2.36 3.54 -14.50
CA ARG A 37 -1.15 2.72 -14.40
C ARG A 37 -0.98 2.22 -12.96
N PHE A 38 -0.35 1.05 -12.79
CA PHE A 38 -0.04 0.49 -11.47
C PHE A 38 1.37 -0.15 -11.42
N HIS A 39 2.36 0.58 -11.94
CA HIS A 39 3.75 0.18 -11.83
C HIS A 39 4.19 0.09 -10.36
N ALA A 40 5.34 -0.52 -10.09
CA ALA A 40 5.80 -0.81 -8.73
C ALA A 40 5.83 0.44 -7.80
N ASN A 41 6.13 1.61 -8.35
CA ASN A 41 6.25 2.87 -7.60
C ASN A 41 4.96 3.72 -7.61
N ASP A 42 3.89 3.27 -8.27
CA ASP A 42 2.65 4.02 -8.29
C ASP A 42 1.85 3.80 -7.00
N ASN A 43 1.27 4.86 -6.45
CA ASN A 43 0.30 4.75 -5.37
C ASN A 43 -1.03 4.28 -5.93
N ILE A 44 -1.67 3.31 -5.28
CA ILE A 44 -2.97 2.74 -5.68
C ILE A 44 -4.01 2.81 -4.56
N ALA A 45 -3.78 3.63 -3.55
CA ALA A 45 -4.65 3.73 -2.38
C ALA A 45 -6.10 4.09 -2.74
N GLU A 46 -6.30 4.94 -3.76
CA GLU A 46 -7.63 5.33 -4.24
C GLU A 46 -8.49 4.16 -4.76
N PHE A 47 -7.85 3.02 -5.08
CA PHE A 47 -8.53 1.82 -5.60
C PHE A 47 -8.74 0.74 -4.53
N ILE A 48 -8.36 1.00 -3.29
CA ILE A 48 -8.48 0.05 -2.17
C ILE A 48 -9.66 0.45 -1.31
N GLU A 49 -10.65 -0.41 -1.23
CA GLU A 49 -11.83 -0.19 -0.40
C GLU A 49 -11.55 -0.52 1.09
N PRO A 50 -12.37 0.01 2.02
CA PRO A 50 -12.22 -0.30 3.44
C PRO A 50 -12.21 -1.81 3.71
N GLY A 51 -11.20 -2.28 4.45
CA GLY A 51 -11.02 -3.69 4.80
C GLY A 51 -10.33 -4.56 3.75
N GLU A 52 -10.11 -4.06 2.53
CA GLU A 52 -9.44 -4.84 1.49
C GLU A 52 -7.95 -5.03 1.72
N LEU A 53 -7.30 -4.09 2.41
CA LEU A 53 -5.88 -4.22 2.71
C LEU A 53 -5.59 -5.43 3.61
N ASP A 54 -6.49 -5.76 4.55
CA ASP A 54 -6.35 -6.94 5.40
C ASP A 54 -6.64 -8.22 4.61
N LYS A 55 -7.64 -8.21 3.71
CA LYS A 55 -7.88 -9.32 2.78
C LYS A 55 -6.69 -9.54 1.83
N LEU A 56 -6.08 -8.45 1.36
CA LEU A 56 -4.86 -8.52 0.54
C LEU A 56 -3.68 -9.10 1.33
N LEU A 57 -3.58 -8.77 2.63
CA LEU A 57 -2.58 -9.35 3.51
C LEU A 57 -2.75 -10.87 3.63
N ASP A 58 -3.98 -11.35 3.79
CA ASP A 58 -4.28 -12.78 3.87
C ASP A 58 -3.98 -13.46 2.53
N GLU A 59 -4.39 -12.88 1.39
CA GLU A 59 -4.08 -13.39 0.05
C GLU A 59 -2.56 -13.49 -0.20
N VAL A 60 -1.79 -12.46 0.18
CA VAL A 60 -0.32 -12.47 0.02
C VAL A 60 0.31 -13.48 0.97
N THR A 61 -0.24 -13.67 2.18
CA THR A 61 0.23 -14.69 3.13
C THR A 61 0.13 -16.08 2.54
N ASP A 62 -1.03 -16.43 1.94
CA ASP A 62 -1.25 -17.75 1.33
C ASP A 62 -0.29 -18.00 0.16
N LYS A 63 -0.09 -16.99 -0.70
CA LYS A 63 0.86 -17.10 -1.80
C LYS A 63 2.31 -17.22 -1.33
N MET A 64 2.66 -16.52 -0.25
CA MET A 64 3.99 -16.61 0.36
C MET A 64 4.22 -17.98 1.00
N ALA A 65 3.20 -18.58 1.62
CA ALA A 65 3.28 -19.96 2.11
C ALA A 65 3.60 -20.91 0.97
N GLY A 66 2.92 -20.79 -0.18
CA GLY A 66 3.22 -21.58 -1.37
C GLY A 66 4.65 -21.39 -1.91
N VAL A 67 5.23 -20.19 -1.77
CA VAL A 67 6.63 -19.95 -2.11
C VAL A 67 7.56 -20.71 -1.16
N LEU A 68 7.30 -20.67 0.15
CA LEU A 68 8.09 -21.41 1.13
C LEU A 68 8.02 -22.92 0.91
N ASP A 69 6.83 -23.44 0.62
CA ASP A 69 6.63 -24.85 0.28
C ASP A 69 7.44 -25.24 -0.97
N SER A 70 7.43 -24.38 -2.01
CA SER A 70 8.21 -24.61 -3.25
C SER A 70 9.72 -24.58 -3.03
N LEU A 71 10.17 -23.84 -2.00
CA LEU A 71 11.56 -23.81 -1.55
C LEU A 71 11.91 -24.99 -0.64
N VAL A 72 10.96 -25.90 -0.39
CA VAL A 72 11.12 -27.08 0.49
C VAL A 72 11.49 -26.67 1.92
N ILE A 73 10.87 -25.60 2.43
CA ILE A 73 11.03 -25.13 3.80
C ILE A 73 9.90 -25.72 4.65
N ASP A 74 10.27 -26.44 5.73
CA ASP A 74 9.30 -26.98 6.68
C ASP A 74 8.73 -25.87 7.56
N THR A 75 7.52 -25.43 7.23
CA THR A 75 6.81 -24.40 8.02
C THR A 75 5.91 -24.99 9.09
N VAL A 76 5.80 -26.32 9.17
CA VAL A 76 4.95 -27.01 10.15
C VAL A 76 5.72 -27.39 11.40
N ASN A 77 6.90 -27.98 11.22
CA ASN A 77 7.70 -28.53 12.33
C ASN A 77 8.84 -27.57 12.77
N ASP A 78 9.24 -26.63 11.93
CA ASP A 78 10.23 -25.63 12.31
C ASP A 78 9.53 -24.39 12.89
N HIS A 79 9.64 -24.22 14.22
CA HIS A 79 9.09 -23.08 14.96
C HIS A 79 9.63 -21.70 14.50
N ASN A 80 10.77 -21.65 13.81
CA ASN A 80 11.31 -20.39 13.28
C ASN A 80 10.55 -19.94 12.03
N THR A 81 10.04 -20.88 11.26
CA THR A 81 9.42 -20.61 9.93
C THR A 81 7.90 -20.68 9.93
N GLY A 82 7.27 -21.17 11.00
CA GLY A 82 5.82 -21.34 11.08
C GLY A 82 5.01 -20.08 10.71
N ASP A 83 5.44 -18.91 11.18
CA ASP A 83 4.76 -17.63 10.87
C ASP A 83 5.44 -16.81 9.76
N THR A 84 6.44 -17.36 9.08
CA THR A 84 7.26 -16.59 8.13
C THR A 84 6.42 -16.01 7.00
N ALA A 85 5.50 -16.76 6.42
CA ALA A 85 4.63 -16.29 5.36
C ALA A 85 3.88 -15.01 5.75
N ARG A 86 3.24 -15.01 6.92
CA ARG A 86 2.49 -13.85 7.42
C ARG A 86 3.39 -12.68 7.80
N ARG A 87 4.55 -12.94 8.41
CA ARG A 87 5.53 -11.91 8.74
C ARG A 87 6.05 -11.20 7.50
N VAL A 88 6.38 -11.95 6.46
CA VAL A 88 6.86 -11.41 5.18
C VAL A 88 5.76 -10.63 4.47
N ALA A 89 4.54 -11.17 4.39
CA ALA A 89 3.39 -10.46 3.82
C ALA A 89 3.13 -9.13 4.53
N LYS A 90 3.14 -9.13 5.87
CA LYS A 90 2.96 -7.92 6.68
C LYS A 90 4.08 -6.90 6.44
N MET A 91 5.33 -7.33 6.39
CA MET A 91 6.46 -6.47 6.10
C MET A 91 6.29 -5.77 4.75
N TYR A 92 5.92 -6.50 3.70
CA TYR A 92 5.72 -5.90 2.38
C TYR A 92 4.55 -4.92 2.35
N LEU A 93 3.38 -5.29 2.84
CA LEU A 93 2.20 -4.42 2.73
C LEU A 93 2.24 -3.22 3.68
N LYS A 94 2.68 -3.44 4.94
CA LYS A 94 2.54 -2.42 6.01
C LYS A 94 3.81 -1.61 6.27
N GLU A 95 4.96 -2.03 5.73
CA GLU A 95 6.23 -1.33 5.95
C GLU A 95 6.90 -0.90 4.64
N VAL A 96 7.33 -1.87 3.83
CA VAL A 96 8.18 -1.64 2.65
C VAL A 96 7.42 -0.97 1.51
N PHE A 97 6.21 -1.44 1.21
CA PHE A 97 5.33 -0.88 0.18
C PHE A 97 4.19 -0.02 0.74
N LYS A 98 4.28 0.41 2.00
CA LYS A 98 3.22 1.19 2.64
C LYS A 98 2.77 2.38 1.77
N GLY A 99 3.71 3.12 1.19
CA GLY A 99 3.43 4.27 0.33
C GLY A 99 2.67 3.93 -0.96
N ARG A 100 2.56 2.64 -1.32
CA ARG A 100 1.73 2.17 -2.44
C ARG A 100 0.26 2.05 -2.07
N TYR A 101 -0.04 1.69 -0.82
CA TYR A 101 -1.37 1.30 -0.35
C TYR A 101 -2.05 2.34 0.54
N VAL A 102 -1.34 3.37 0.93
CA VAL A 102 -1.84 4.43 1.83
C VAL A 102 -1.69 5.77 1.13
N GLU A 103 -2.70 6.61 1.27
CA GLU A 103 -2.65 7.98 0.76
C GLU A 103 -1.45 8.73 1.32
N GLY A 104 -0.86 9.58 0.48
CA GLY A 104 0.20 10.48 0.91
C GLY A 104 -0.32 11.54 1.89
N PRO A 105 0.57 12.14 2.69
CA PRO A 105 0.17 13.26 3.53
C PRO A 105 -0.30 14.44 2.68
N ALA A 106 -1.23 15.23 3.22
CA ALA A 106 -1.64 16.49 2.59
C ALA A 106 -0.42 17.43 2.47
N ILE A 107 -0.29 18.03 1.29
CA ILE A 107 0.76 19.02 1.03
C ILE A 107 0.20 20.40 1.28
N THR A 108 0.91 21.20 2.08
CA THR A 108 0.60 22.61 2.27
C THR A 108 1.70 23.44 1.63
N GLU A 109 1.31 24.33 0.74
CA GLU A 109 2.22 25.25 0.07
C GLU A 109 2.12 26.64 0.72
N PHE A 110 3.27 27.26 0.93
CA PHE A 110 3.38 28.64 1.41
C PHE A 110 4.19 29.44 0.41
N PRO A 111 3.76 30.66 0.05
CA PRO A 111 4.56 31.52 -0.79
C PRO A 111 5.85 31.93 -0.06
N ASN A 112 6.97 32.00 -0.78
CA ASN A 112 8.24 32.52 -0.26
C ASN A 112 8.15 34.06 -0.16
N ALA A 113 7.32 34.58 0.76
CA ALA A 113 7.03 35.98 0.91
C ALA A 113 8.25 36.82 1.34
N GLU A 114 9.18 36.22 2.07
CA GLU A 114 10.42 36.87 2.53
C GLU A 114 11.55 36.78 1.51
N HIS A 115 11.29 36.21 0.34
CA HIS A 115 12.30 36.02 -0.72
C HIS A 115 13.58 35.35 -0.22
N LEU A 116 13.43 34.34 0.64
CA LEU A 116 14.55 33.54 1.13
C LEU A 116 15.24 32.82 -0.03
N ASN A 117 16.56 32.95 -0.11
CA ASN A 117 17.39 32.33 -1.13
C ASN A 117 18.54 31.50 -0.50
N GLU A 118 18.35 31.09 0.74
CA GLU A 118 19.31 30.25 1.45
C GLU A 118 18.96 28.77 1.28
N LEU A 119 19.99 27.92 1.20
CA LEU A 119 19.81 26.47 1.13
C LEU A 119 19.29 25.95 2.46
N MET A 120 18.08 25.43 2.45
CA MET A 120 17.51 24.72 3.59
C MET A 120 17.78 23.22 3.47
N ILE A 121 18.26 22.59 4.54
CA ILE A 121 18.51 21.13 4.57
C ILE A 121 17.50 20.50 5.51
N VAL A 122 16.70 19.58 4.95
CA VAL A 122 15.73 18.76 5.71
C VAL A 122 16.26 17.35 5.86
N GLY A 123 16.39 16.87 7.07
CA GLY A 123 16.86 15.51 7.38
C GLY A 123 17.37 15.34 8.81
N PRO A 124 17.69 14.11 9.21
CA PRO A 124 17.63 12.88 8.44
C PRO A 124 16.19 12.33 8.28
N ILE A 125 15.79 12.01 7.05
CA ILE A 125 14.52 11.35 6.76
C ILE A 125 14.77 9.85 6.64
N THR A 126 14.05 9.03 7.40
CA THR A 126 14.15 7.57 7.29
C THR A 126 13.44 7.07 6.04
N VAL A 127 14.18 6.35 5.19
CA VAL A 127 13.65 5.70 3.99
C VAL A 127 13.50 4.21 4.26
N ARG A 128 12.31 3.68 3.93
CA ARG A 128 12.03 2.25 3.83
C ARG A 128 11.39 2.00 2.48
N SER A 129 12.01 1.15 1.68
CA SER A 129 11.58 0.83 0.34
C SER A 129 11.96 -0.60 0.00
N ALA A 130 11.57 -1.08 -1.19
CA ALA A 130 12.06 -2.33 -1.75
C ALA A 130 12.60 -2.09 -3.16
N CYS A 131 13.68 -2.80 -3.47
CA CYS A 131 14.15 -2.89 -4.83
C CYS A 131 13.12 -3.65 -5.68
N SER A 132 12.63 -3.03 -6.76
CA SER A 132 11.63 -3.66 -7.65
C SER A 132 12.17 -4.88 -8.40
N HIS A 133 13.48 -5.05 -8.49
CA HIS A 133 14.11 -6.14 -9.22
C HIS A 133 14.19 -7.44 -8.40
N HIS A 134 14.59 -7.36 -7.14
CA HIS A 134 14.82 -8.52 -6.28
C HIS A 134 13.97 -8.55 -5.02
N PHE A 135 13.07 -7.59 -4.84
CA PHE A 135 12.23 -7.43 -3.66
C PHE A 135 12.99 -7.30 -2.33
N CYS A 136 14.29 -7.06 -2.40
CA CYS A 136 15.10 -6.84 -1.20
C CYS A 136 14.75 -5.48 -0.57
N PRO A 137 14.54 -5.43 0.76
CA PRO A 137 14.32 -4.18 1.47
C PRO A 137 15.52 -3.23 1.33
N VAL A 138 15.22 -1.95 1.10
CA VAL A 138 16.18 -0.85 1.12
C VAL A 138 15.86 0.02 2.32
N ILE A 139 16.81 0.15 3.24
CA ILE A 139 16.66 0.96 4.46
C ILE A 139 17.80 1.97 4.49
N GLY A 140 17.47 3.23 4.75
CA GLY A 140 18.47 4.28 4.78
C GLY A 140 17.97 5.58 5.36
N LYS A 141 18.83 6.60 5.28
CA LYS A 141 18.49 7.98 5.61
C LYS A 141 18.87 8.89 4.45
N ILE A 142 18.05 9.89 4.18
CA ILE A 142 18.30 10.91 3.18
C ILE A 142 18.24 12.30 3.81
N TRP A 143 18.95 13.22 3.20
CA TRP A 143 18.87 14.65 3.45
C TRP A 143 18.49 15.33 2.14
N ILE A 144 17.57 16.27 2.18
CA ILE A 144 17.08 16.99 1.02
C ILE A 144 17.45 18.46 1.19
N GLY A 145 18.19 18.99 0.23
CA GLY A 145 18.44 20.42 0.13
C GLY A 145 17.35 21.08 -0.72
N VAL A 146 16.71 22.09 -0.21
CA VAL A 146 15.71 22.90 -0.90
C VAL A 146 16.20 24.33 -0.98
N LEU A 147 16.25 24.89 -2.18
CA LEU A 147 16.45 26.31 -2.43
C LEU A 147 15.08 26.88 -2.83
N PRO A 148 14.46 27.71 -1.96
CA PRO A 148 13.11 28.24 -2.19
C PRO A 148 13.08 29.30 -3.29
#